data_acb35262fee2fd6c3e8c24af7ece3c7e
#
_entry.id   acb35262fee2fd6c3e8c24af7ece3c7e
#
_cell.length_a   1.000
_cell.length_b   1.000
_cell.length_c   1.000
_cell.angle_alpha   90.00
_cell.angle_beta   90.00
_cell.angle_gamma   90.00
#
_symmetry.space_group_name_H-M   'P 1'
#
loop_
_entity.id
_entity.type
_entity.pdbx_description
1 polymer ?
#
loop_
_entity_poly.entity_id
_entity_poly.type
_entity_poly.pdbx_seq_one_letter_code
_entity_poly.pdbx_strand_id
1 'polypeptide(L)'
;MNAKKMLAVAAATIGLLGGSAVQADESKRSVGEYTDDKVLHTKVWAALTEDKTVESSEINLEVYKGVVQLNGFVDNEKEKTQAEAAAKAVSGVKGVENNLAIKQASQTTGGAIDDSTITAKVKSALIDSDETKAHDIKVATRGGVVQLSGFVATQAQKDAATKVAQSVKGVKSVENGISVKP
;
A
#
# COMPACT_ATOMS: atom_id res chain seq x y z
N MET A 1 15.00 40.21 -48.50
CA MET A 1 15.75 39.25 -49.40
C MET A 1 15.81 37.94 -48.67
N ASN A 2 14.89 37.07 -49.05
CA ASN A 2 15.07 35.82 -49.79
C ASN A 2 15.79 34.74 -48.94
N ALA A 3 15.43 33.54 -48.82
CA ALA A 3 14.48 32.64 -49.49
C ALA A 3 14.53 31.32 -48.67
N LYS A 4 13.43 30.69 -48.42
CA LYS A 4 12.85 29.51 -49.10
C LYS A 4 13.81 28.31 -49.30
N LYS A 5 13.42 27.18 -48.75
CA LYS A 5 13.09 25.90 -49.39
C LYS A 5 13.19 24.80 -48.36
N MET A 6 12.15 24.10 -48.02
CA MET A 6 11.37 23.07 -48.74
C MET A 6 12.03 21.70 -48.83
N LEU A 7 11.29 20.76 -48.26
CA LEU A 7 10.98 19.38 -48.66
C LEU A 7 12.04 18.30 -48.51
N ALA A 8 11.71 17.25 -47.81
CA ALA A 8 11.47 15.96 -48.45
C ALA A 8 10.77 14.98 -47.51
N VAL A 9 9.64 14.53 -48.00
CA VAL A 9 8.89 13.35 -47.55
C VAL A 9 9.59 12.11 -48.10
N ALA A 10 9.76 11.10 -47.27
CA ALA A 10 9.92 9.75 -47.75
C ALA A 10 9.14 8.79 -46.87
N ALA A 11 8.00 8.37 -47.39
CA ALA A 11 7.28 7.20 -46.94
C ALA A 11 7.97 5.95 -47.46
N ALA A 12 8.14 4.96 -46.60
CA ALA A 12 8.36 3.59 -47.03
C ALA A 12 7.60 2.64 -46.11
N THR A 13 6.70 1.97 -46.74
CA THR A 13 5.75 0.96 -46.27
C THR A 13 6.39 -0.39 -46.01
N ILE A 14 5.67 -1.19 -45.18
CA ILE A 14 5.55 -2.65 -45.22
C ILE A 14 6.51 -3.47 -44.35
N GLY A 15 5.90 -4.16 -43.39
CA GLY A 15 6.44 -5.33 -42.70
C GLY A 15 5.47 -5.86 -41.66
N LEU A 16 4.38 -6.48 -42.15
CA LEU A 16 3.47 -7.31 -41.34
C LEU A 16 4.22 -8.59 -40.99
N LEU A 17 4.27 -8.97 -39.69
CA LEU A 17 4.18 -10.35 -39.20
C LEU A 17 4.62 -10.44 -37.72
N GLY A 18 3.81 -11.10 -36.94
CA GLY A 18 4.21 -11.71 -35.66
C GLY A 18 3.54 -11.11 -34.44
N GLY A 19 2.42 -11.68 -34.10
CA GLY A 19 1.79 -11.46 -32.79
C GLY A 19 2.75 -11.83 -31.67
N SER A 20 2.96 -10.90 -30.80
CA SER A 20 3.41 -11.16 -29.43
C SER A 20 2.47 -10.41 -28.55
N ALA A 21 1.80 -11.16 -27.70
CA ALA A 21 0.97 -10.61 -26.64
C ALA A 21 1.75 -9.51 -25.94
N VAL A 22 1.22 -8.30 -26.01
CA VAL A 22 1.68 -7.19 -25.20
C VAL A 22 1.34 -7.56 -23.77
N GLN A 23 2.32 -8.09 -23.06
CA GLN A 23 2.31 -8.00 -21.62
C GLN A 23 2.25 -6.51 -21.31
N ALA A 24 1.12 -6.09 -20.78
CA ALA A 24 0.97 -4.76 -20.25
C ALA A 24 2.06 -4.58 -19.20
N ASP A 25 2.99 -3.69 -19.52
CA ASP A 25 4.08 -3.30 -18.63
C ASP A 25 3.49 -2.55 -17.44
N GLU A 26 3.33 -3.27 -16.33
CA GLU A 26 2.84 -2.75 -15.05
C GLU A 26 3.81 -1.76 -14.38
N SER A 27 4.94 -1.44 -14.99
CA SER A 27 6.00 -0.65 -14.35
C SER A 27 5.96 0.84 -14.67
N LYS A 28 4.98 1.34 -15.42
CA LYS A 28 4.94 2.77 -15.78
C LYS A 28 4.09 3.63 -14.84
N ARG A 29 4.49 3.68 -13.56
CA ARG A 29 4.35 4.95 -12.85
C ARG A 29 5.25 5.95 -13.55
N SER A 30 4.70 7.10 -13.98
CA SER A 30 5.57 8.18 -14.42
C SER A 30 6.47 8.58 -13.24
N VAL A 31 7.70 8.94 -13.50
CA VAL A 31 8.63 9.40 -12.45
C VAL A 31 8.00 10.54 -11.64
N GLY A 32 7.14 11.36 -12.26
CA GLY A 32 6.36 12.41 -11.62
C GLY A 32 5.36 11.86 -10.58
N GLU A 33 4.54 10.88 -10.93
CA GLU A 33 3.55 10.30 -10.00
C GLU A 33 4.20 9.63 -8.79
N TYR A 34 5.35 8.97 -8.99
CA TYR A 34 6.09 8.37 -7.89
C TYR A 34 6.70 9.42 -6.94
N THR A 35 7.18 10.53 -7.50
CA THR A 35 7.70 11.64 -6.70
C THR A 35 6.58 12.33 -5.92
N ASP A 36 5.42 12.52 -6.55
CA ASP A 36 4.24 13.12 -5.94
C ASP A 36 3.70 12.27 -4.79
N ASP A 37 3.64 10.95 -4.94
CA ASP A 37 3.22 10.04 -3.87
C ASP A 37 4.17 10.07 -2.67
N LYS A 38 5.49 10.17 -2.88
CA LYS A 38 6.47 10.30 -1.78
C LYS A 38 6.34 11.62 -1.05
N VAL A 39 6.16 12.71 -1.78
CA VAL A 39 5.92 14.03 -1.19
C VAL A 39 4.61 14.01 -0.42
N LEU A 40 3.57 13.42 -0.98
CA LEU A 40 2.28 13.30 -0.33
C LEU A 40 2.35 12.44 0.94
N HIS A 41 3.06 11.32 0.89
CA HIS A 41 3.33 10.48 2.07
C HIS A 41 3.95 11.32 3.20
N THR A 42 4.99 12.11 2.89
CA THR A 42 5.65 12.96 3.89
C THR A 42 4.70 14.00 4.49
N LYS A 43 3.87 14.64 3.66
CA LYS A 43 2.89 15.65 4.12
C LYS A 43 1.81 15.03 5.00
N VAL A 44 1.27 13.88 4.61
CA VAL A 44 0.26 13.18 5.42
C VAL A 44 0.86 12.69 6.73
N TRP A 45 2.09 12.16 6.70
CA TRP A 45 2.79 11.75 7.91
C TRP A 45 3.00 12.92 8.88
N ALA A 46 3.41 14.08 8.37
CA ALA A 46 3.54 15.29 9.17
C ALA A 46 2.21 15.69 9.81
N ALA A 47 1.12 15.70 9.03
CA ALA A 47 -0.22 16.03 9.54
C ALA A 47 -0.69 15.07 10.64
N LEU A 48 -0.43 13.76 10.50
CA LEU A 48 -0.76 12.76 11.52
C LEU A 48 0.08 12.96 12.79
N THR A 49 1.36 13.36 12.64
CA THR A 49 2.28 13.53 13.78
C THR A 49 2.01 14.85 14.53
N GLU A 50 1.53 15.87 13.84
CA GLU A 50 1.17 17.16 14.44
C GLU A 50 -0.14 17.09 15.23
N ASP A 51 -1.03 16.16 14.90
CA ASP A 51 -2.27 15.94 15.64
C ASP A 51 -1.99 15.14 16.92
N LYS A 52 -2.01 15.84 18.05
CA LYS A 52 -1.73 15.26 19.38
C LYS A 52 -2.75 14.21 19.82
N THR A 53 -3.87 14.07 19.12
CA THR A 53 -4.91 13.08 19.42
C THR A 53 -4.69 11.76 18.66
N VAL A 54 -3.68 11.72 17.78
CA VAL A 54 -3.33 10.57 16.94
C VAL A 54 -1.98 10.00 17.37
N GLU A 55 -1.95 8.74 17.78
CA GLU A 55 -0.70 8.03 18.06
C GLU A 55 -0.12 7.45 16.76
N SER A 56 0.58 8.31 16.01
CA SER A 56 1.09 7.98 14.67
C SER A 56 2.09 6.81 14.66
N SER A 57 2.73 6.48 15.79
CA SER A 57 3.72 5.40 15.88
C SER A 57 3.17 4.00 15.56
N GLU A 58 1.87 3.79 15.73
CA GLU A 58 1.19 2.52 15.43
C GLU A 58 0.41 2.55 14.10
N ILE A 59 0.52 3.65 13.36
CA ILE A 59 -0.11 3.82 12.05
C ILE A 59 0.89 3.53 10.93
N ASN A 60 0.51 2.66 10.02
CA ASN A 60 1.21 2.42 8.77
C ASN A 60 0.53 3.22 7.66
N LEU A 61 1.30 4.08 7.01
CA LEU A 61 0.83 4.93 5.92
C LEU A 61 1.40 4.43 4.60
N GLU A 62 0.54 4.25 3.62
CA GLU A 62 0.91 3.97 2.23
C GLU A 62 0.20 4.96 1.30
N VAL A 63 0.86 5.34 0.21
CA VAL A 63 0.29 6.24 -0.79
C VAL A 63 0.50 5.67 -2.18
N TYR A 64 -0.56 5.65 -2.97
CA TYR A 64 -0.53 5.23 -4.36
C TYR A 64 -1.44 6.11 -5.22
N LYS A 65 -0.85 6.81 -6.21
CA LYS A 65 -1.56 7.72 -7.14
C LYS A 65 -2.47 8.75 -6.42
N GLY A 66 -2.04 9.19 -5.25
CA GLY A 66 -2.79 10.14 -4.42
C GLY A 66 -3.85 9.52 -3.51
N VAL A 67 -4.03 8.20 -3.54
CA VAL A 67 -4.86 7.48 -2.56
C VAL A 67 -3.99 7.13 -1.36
N VAL A 68 -4.45 7.55 -0.19
CA VAL A 68 -3.79 7.32 1.10
C VAL A 68 -4.45 6.14 1.78
N GLN A 69 -3.66 5.18 2.22
CA GLN A 69 -4.13 4.05 3.00
C GLN A 69 -3.57 4.15 4.42
N LEU A 70 -4.45 4.19 5.41
CA LEU A 70 -4.11 4.18 6.83
C LEU A 70 -4.41 2.80 7.40
N ASN A 71 -3.41 2.16 7.97
CA ASN A 71 -3.50 0.83 8.55
C ASN A 71 -2.79 0.82 9.89
N GLY A 72 -3.09 -0.14 10.75
CA GLY A 72 -2.50 -0.24 12.06
C GLY A 72 -3.55 -0.27 13.17
N PHE A 73 -3.13 0.06 14.37
CA PHE A 73 -3.98 -0.08 15.56
C PHE A 73 -4.04 1.25 16.30
N VAL A 74 -5.26 1.66 16.67
CA VAL A 74 -5.55 2.88 17.44
C VAL A 74 -6.31 2.55 18.71
N ASP A 75 -6.29 3.44 19.68
CA ASP A 75 -6.90 3.19 20.99
C ASP A 75 -8.43 3.28 20.97
N ASN A 76 -8.98 4.11 20.09
CA ASN A 76 -10.42 4.38 20.10
C ASN A 76 -10.91 4.91 18.72
N GLU A 77 -12.22 4.95 18.55
CA GLU A 77 -12.88 5.41 17.32
C GLU A 77 -12.62 6.90 17.05
N LYS A 78 -12.43 7.71 18.10
CA LYS A 78 -12.11 9.12 17.93
C LYS A 78 -10.76 9.30 17.23
N GLU A 79 -9.75 8.57 17.67
CA GLU A 79 -8.42 8.58 17.07
C GLU A 79 -8.46 8.13 15.61
N LYS A 80 -9.20 7.04 15.31
CA LYS A 80 -9.43 6.54 13.95
C LYS A 80 -10.04 7.62 13.05
N THR A 81 -11.05 8.32 13.54
CA THR A 81 -11.73 9.39 12.79
C THR A 81 -10.83 10.60 12.60
N GLN A 82 -10.05 10.96 13.62
CA GLN A 82 -9.12 12.08 13.54
C GLN A 82 -7.97 11.82 12.56
N ALA A 83 -7.41 10.62 12.57
CA ALA A 83 -6.38 10.22 11.61
C ALA A 83 -6.89 10.34 10.16
N GLU A 84 -8.12 9.91 9.92
CA GLU A 84 -8.75 10.05 8.60
C GLU A 84 -8.95 11.52 8.21
N ALA A 85 -9.45 12.34 9.14
CA ALA A 85 -9.68 13.76 8.92
C ALA A 85 -8.36 14.50 8.63
N ALA A 86 -7.30 14.22 9.41
CA ALA A 86 -5.97 14.78 9.20
C ALA A 86 -5.41 14.42 7.82
N ALA A 87 -5.54 13.15 7.40
CA ALA A 87 -5.10 12.70 6.08
C ALA A 87 -5.89 13.37 4.94
N LYS A 88 -7.22 13.47 5.08
CA LYS A 88 -8.09 14.12 4.07
C LYS A 88 -7.81 15.62 3.90
N ALA A 89 -7.37 16.30 4.93
CA ALA A 89 -7.07 17.73 4.90
C ALA A 89 -5.80 18.07 4.09
N VAL A 90 -4.96 17.08 3.80
CA VAL A 90 -3.70 17.30 3.08
C VAL A 90 -3.93 17.53 1.60
N SER A 91 -3.45 18.66 1.08
CA SER A 91 -3.53 18.99 -0.35
C SER A 91 -2.81 17.96 -1.20
N GLY A 92 -3.52 17.42 -2.19
CA GLY A 92 -3.04 16.37 -3.11
C GLY A 92 -3.60 14.99 -2.79
N VAL A 93 -4.25 14.80 -1.65
CA VAL A 93 -4.98 13.57 -1.32
C VAL A 93 -6.26 13.48 -2.15
N LYS A 94 -6.38 12.40 -2.92
CA LYS A 94 -7.55 12.10 -3.76
C LYS A 94 -8.57 11.22 -3.04
N GLY A 95 -8.11 10.39 -2.12
CA GLY A 95 -8.94 9.51 -1.32
C GLY A 95 -8.18 8.97 -0.11
N VAL A 96 -8.92 8.58 0.93
CA VAL A 96 -8.36 7.95 2.13
C VAL A 96 -9.09 6.64 2.39
N GLU A 97 -8.34 5.55 2.45
CA GLU A 97 -8.80 4.24 2.89
C GLU A 97 -8.38 4.06 4.34
N ASN A 98 -9.34 4.15 5.26
CA ASN A 98 -9.09 4.05 6.69
C ASN A 98 -9.36 2.63 7.19
N ASN A 99 -8.30 1.83 7.24
CA ASN A 99 -8.31 0.44 7.74
C ASN A 99 -7.75 0.34 9.16
N LEU A 100 -7.74 1.43 9.93
CA LEU A 100 -7.29 1.40 11.31
C LEU A 100 -8.22 0.53 12.15
N ALA A 101 -7.66 -0.40 12.91
CA ALA A 101 -8.37 -1.25 13.85
C ALA A 101 -8.25 -0.69 15.27
N ILE A 102 -9.34 -0.81 16.06
CA ILE A 102 -9.31 -0.39 17.47
C ILE A 102 -8.63 -1.48 18.29
N LYS A 103 -7.69 -1.08 19.13
CA LYS A 103 -7.02 -1.97 20.08
C LYS A 103 -8.06 -2.60 21.01
N GLN A 104 -8.16 -3.90 21.01
CA GLN A 104 -8.99 -4.59 22.00
C GLN A 104 -8.29 -4.55 23.35
N ALA A 105 -9.02 -4.10 24.38
CA ALA A 105 -8.52 -4.05 25.74
C ALA A 105 -8.38 -5.48 26.29
N SER A 106 -7.26 -6.10 26.08
CA SER A 106 -6.64 -7.15 26.90
C SER A 106 -5.46 -7.77 26.16
N GLN A 107 -4.31 -7.22 26.39
CA GLN A 107 -3.09 -7.92 25.98
C GLN A 107 -2.10 -7.84 27.15
N THR A 108 -1.96 -8.97 27.80
CA THR A 108 -0.92 -9.21 28.78
C THR A 108 0.46 -9.04 28.14
N THR A 109 1.45 -8.70 28.96
CA THR A 109 2.85 -8.47 28.56
C THR A 109 3.45 -9.62 27.72
N GLY A 110 2.88 -10.83 27.77
CA GLY A 110 3.25 -11.97 26.93
C GLY A 110 2.77 -11.86 25.46
N GLY A 111 1.68 -11.14 25.20
CA GLY A 111 1.15 -11.00 23.84
C GLY A 111 2.03 -10.18 22.88
N ALA A 112 2.79 -9.22 23.40
CA ALA A 112 3.63 -8.36 22.57
C ALA A 112 4.85 -9.12 21.97
N ILE A 113 5.41 -10.05 22.74
CA ILE A 113 6.55 -10.87 22.25
C ILE A 113 6.05 -11.86 21.20
N ASP A 114 4.89 -12.46 21.42
CA ASP A 114 4.27 -13.37 20.46
C ASP A 114 3.87 -12.65 19.16
N ASP A 115 3.38 -11.41 19.24
CA ASP A 115 2.97 -10.61 18.09
C ASP A 115 4.15 -10.25 17.18
N SER A 116 5.30 -9.90 17.73
CA SER A 116 6.51 -9.64 16.94
C SER A 116 7.00 -10.90 16.22
N THR A 117 6.91 -12.04 16.89
CA THR A 117 7.25 -13.35 16.32
C THR A 117 6.28 -13.74 15.21
N ILE A 118 4.98 -13.51 15.41
CA ILE A 118 3.95 -13.76 14.39
C ILE A 118 4.19 -12.86 13.17
N THR A 119 4.44 -11.56 13.40
CA THR A 119 4.77 -10.61 12.32
C THR A 119 5.97 -11.08 11.49
N ALA A 120 7.05 -11.53 12.16
CA ALA A 120 8.24 -12.02 11.46
C ALA A 120 7.94 -13.27 10.63
N LYS A 121 7.20 -14.24 11.20
CA LYS A 121 6.79 -15.47 10.49
C LYS A 121 5.89 -15.19 9.30
N VAL A 122 4.91 -14.28 9.44
CA VAL A 122 4.04 -13.88 8.33
C VAL A 122 4.84 -13.21 7.22
N LYS A 123 5.74 -12.29 7.56
CA LYS A 123 6.64 -11.66 6.57
C LYS A 123 7.49 -12.69 5.83
N SER A 124 8.09 -13.64 6.55
CA SER A 124 8.86 -14.72 5.92
C SER A 124 8.00 -15.57 4.99
N ALA A 125 6.83 -16.00 5.45
CA ALA A 125 5.92 -16.80 4.64
C ALA A 125 5.45 -16.07 3.37
N LEU A 126 5.21 -14.75 3.45
CA LEU A 126 4.88 -13.95 2.28
C LEU A 126 6.05 -13.85 1.30
N ILE A 127 7.30 -13.75 1.79
CA ILE A 127 8.51 -13.73 0.95
C ILE A 127 8.72 -15.07 0.25
N ASP A 128 8.48 -16.17 0.96
CA ASP A 128 8.66 -17.54 0.46
C ASP A 128 7.57 -17.95 -0.54
N SER A 129 6.49 -17.17 -0.67
CA SER A 129 5.39 -17.43 -1.59
C SER A 129 5.57 -16.70 -2.92
N ASP A 130 5.66 -17.45 -4.01
CA ASP A 130 5.75 -16.89 -5.38
C ASP A 130 4.47 -16.18 -5.81
N GLU A 131 3.35 -16.44 -5.12
CA GLU A 131 2.04 -15.85 -5.44
C GLU A 131 1.85 -14.46 -4.86
N THR A 132 2.75 -14.01 -3.96
CA THR A 132 2.67 -12.71 -3.29
C THR A 132 3.78 -11.77 -3.73
N LYS A 133 3.51 -10.47 -3.67
CA LYS A 133 4.53 -9.41 -3.81
C LYS A 133 4.87 -8.88 -2.42
N ALA A 134 5.61 -9.66 -1.64
CA ALA A 134 5.86 -9.40 -0.22
C ALA A 134 6.41 -8.00 0.08
N HIS A 135 7.19 -7.40 -0.82
CA HIS A 135 7.74 -6.05 -0.66
C HIS A 135 6.69 -4.94 -0.77
N ASP A 136 5.54 -5.23 -1.42
CA ASP A 136 4.41 -4.31 -1.55
C ASP A 136 3.40 -4.48 -0.39
N ILE A 137 3.66 -5.42 0.53
CA ILE A 137 2.75 -5.77 1.63
C ILE A 137 3.39 -5.43 2.97
N LYS A 138 2.70 -4.64 3.76
CA LYS A 138 3.03 -4.37 5.17
C LYS A 138 2.26 -5.32 6.07
N VAL A 139 2.88 -5.70 7.16
CA VAL A 139 2.30 -6.61 8.16
C VAL A 139 2.41 -5.97 9.53
N ALA A 140 1.31 -5.83 10.21
CA ALA A 140 1.22 -5.47 11.62
C ALA A 140 0.46 -6.58 12.36
N THR A 141 0.87 -6.87 13.60
CA THR A 141 0.19 -7.88 14.42
C THR A 141 -0.06 -7.33 15.80
N ARG A 142 -1.28 -7.55 16.31
CA ARG A 142 -1.65 -7.23 17.68
C ARG A 142 -2.61 -8.27 18.24
N GLY A 143 -2.25 -8.88 19.37
CA GLY A 143 -3.04 -9.92 20.00
C GLY A 143 -3.31 -11.16 19.15
N GLY A 144 -2.43 -11.44 18.17
CA GLY A 144 -2.59 -12.50 17.18
C GLY A 144 -3.49 -12.13 16.00
N VAL A 145 -4.05 -10.91 15.96
CA VAL A 145 -4.72 -10.34 14.78
C VAL A 145 -3.66 -9.78 13.86
N VAL A 146 -3.57 -10.31 12.65
CA VAL A 146 -2.63 -9.86 11.62
C VAL A 146 -3.37 -8.92 10.67
N GLN A 147 -2.85 -7.71 10.53
CA GLN A 147 -3.31 -6.77 9.53
C GLN A 147 -2.33 -6.73 8.36
N LEU A 148 -2.84 -6.91 7.15
CA LEU A 148 -2.11 -6.78 5.90
C LEU A 148 -2.51 -5.49 5.21
N SER A 149 -1.56 -4.75 4.66
CA SER A 149 -1.82 -3.50 3.96
C SER A 149 -0.85 -3.30 2.80
N GLY A 150 -1.16 -2.35 1.93
CA GLY A 150 -0.36 -2.03 0.75
C GLY A 150 -1.14 -2.12 -0.54
N PHE A 151 -0.44 -1.98 -1.67
CA PHE A 151 -1.05 -1.95 -2.99
C PHE A 151 -0.43 -3.03 -3.87
N VAL A 152 -1.23 -4.04 -4.25
CA VAL A 152 -0.81 -5.14 -5.12
C VAL A 152 -1.39 -5.00 -6.53
N ALA A 153 -0.83 -5.72 -7.50
CA ALA A 153 -1.26 -5.62 -8.88
C ALA A 153 -2.58 -6.35 -9.17
N THR A 154 -2.85 -7.45 -8.46
CA THR A 154 -3.99 -8.32 -8.78
C THR A 154 -4.76 -8.77 -7.54
N GLN A 155 -6.04 -9.10 -7.74
CA GLN A 155 -6.86 -9.70 -6.70
C GLN A 155 -6.29 -11.04 -6.24
N ALA A 156 -5.71 -11.82 -7.15
CA ALA A 156 -5.06 -13.09 -6.80
C ALA A 156 -3.93 -12.92 -5.78
N GLN A 157 -3.11 -11.87 -5.92
CA GLN A 157 -2.05 -11.55 -4.95
C GLN A 157 -2.63 -11.17 -3.58
N LYS A 158 -3.72 -10.39 -3.56
CA LYS A 158 -4.44 -10.03 -2.32
C LYS A 158 -4.96 -11.28 -1.61
N ASP A 159 -5.59 -12.18 -2.34
CA ASP A 159 -6.18 -13.40 -1.80
C ASP A 159 -5.10 -14.40 -1.33
N ALA A 160 -4.01 -14.52 -2.10
CA ALA A 160 -2.85 -15.34 -1.73
C ALA A 160 -2.21 -14.83 -0.43
N ALA A 161 -2.03 -13.52 -0.29
CA ALA A 161 -1.48 -12.93 0.94
C ALA A 161 -2.34 -13.27 2.17
N THR A 162 -3.67 -13.23 2.04
CA THR A 162 -4.57 -13.63 3.13
C THR A 162 -4.38 -15.09 3.51
N LYS A 163 -4.37 -15.99 2.53
CA LYS A 163 -4.21 -17.43 2.76
C LYS A 163 -2.87 -17.75 3.42
N VAL A 164 -1.79 -17.13 2.93
CA VAL A 164 -0.45 -17.30 3.49
C VAL A 164 -0.42 -16.84 4.95
N ALA A 165 -0.94 -15.66 5.25
CA ALA A 165 -0.96 -15.14 6.60
C ALA A 165 -1.80 -16.02 7.55
N GLN A 166 -2.95 -16.52 7.10
CA GLN A 166 -3.82 -17.40 7.89
C GLN A 166 -3.17 -18.76 8.21
N SER A 167 -2.27 -19.25 7.36
CA SER A 167 -1.57 -20.52 7.58
C SER A 167 -0.50 -20.46 8.66
N VAL A 168 -0.08 -19.26 9.09
CA VAL A 168 1.00 -19.09 10.05
C VAL A 168 0.55 -19.39 11.47
N LYS A 169 1.28 -20.28 12.15
CA LYS A 169 0.99 -20.66 13.54
C LYS A 169 1.04 -19.43 14.48
N GLY A 170 -0.03 -19.22 15.21
CA GLY A 170 -0.20 -18.12 16.16
C GLY A 170 -1.12 -17.01 15.64
N VAL A 171 -1.43 -16.99 14.34
CA VAL A 171 -2.42 -16.07 13.77
C VAL A 171 -3.82 -16.52 14.19
N LYS A 172 -4.58 -15.61 14.80
CA LYS A 172 -5.97 -15.82 15.20
C LYS A 172 -6.94 -15.39 14.12
N SER A 173 -6.65 -14.25 13.49
CA SER A 173 -7.43 -13.70 12.37
C SER A 173 -6.55 -12.82 11.49
N VAL A 174 -6.99 -12.61 10.26
CA VAL A 174 -6.32 -11.73 9.29
C VAL A 174 -7.32 -10.68 8.81
N GLU A 175 -6.93 -9.41 8.98
CA GLU A 175 -7.61 -8.25 8.42
C GLU A 175 -6.85 -7.82 7.17
N ASN A 176 -7.48 -7.98 6.01
CA ASN A 176 -6.85 -7.68 4.73
C ASN A 176 -7.26 -6.30 4.20
N GLY A 177 -6.47 -5.29 4.53
CA GLY A 177 -6.55 -3.93 4.01
C GLY A 177 -5.72 -3.70 2.73
N ILE A 178 -5.27 -4.76 2.05
CA ILE A 178 -4.55 -4.62 0.77
C ILE A 178 -5.52 -4.10 -0.30
N SER A 179 -5.10 -3.11 -1.07
CA SER A 179 -5.85 -2.60 -2.22
C SER A 179 -5.22 -3.06 -3.53
N VAL A 180 -6.07 -3.35 -4.51
CA VAL A 180 -5.60 -3.68 -5.87
C VAL A 180 -5.38 -2.38 -6.63
N LYS A 181 -4.22 -2.25 -7.26
CA LYS A 181 -3.86 -1.09 -8.09
C LYS A 181 -4.86 -0.94 -9.24
N PRO A 182 -5.42 0.27 -9.46
CA PRO A 182 -6.33 0.52 -10.58
C PRO A 182 -5.63 0.50 -11.94
#